data_0591bb64b444cea3f0d31822f054a66b
#
_entry.id   0591bb64b444cea3f0d31822f054a66b
#
_cell.length_a   1.000
_cell.length_b   1.000
_cell.length_c   1.000
_cell.angle_alpha   90.00
_cell.angle_beta   90.00
_cell.angle_gamma   90.00
#
_symmetry.space_group_name_H-M   'P 1'
#
loop_
_entity.id
_entity.type
_entity.pdbx_description
1 polymer ?
#
loop_
_entity_poly.entity_id
_entity_poly.type
_entity_poly.pdbx_seq_one_letter_code
_entity_poly.pdbx_strand_id
1 'polypeptide(L)'
;AAQTFYNTGMTEYYKSNYEVAADNLVKAYKCNNSADSAYYAAKSYVALAKTDDAKKYYKYIVDDYSTSGYYKEASDYVNSH
;
A
#
# COMPACT_ATOMS: atom_id res chain seq x y z
N ALA A 1 3.70 -7.08 15.82
CA ALA A 1 2.59 -7.75 15.14
C ALA A 1 2.05 -6.90 13.99
N ALA A 2 1.41 -7.55 13.01
CA ALA A 2 0.90 -6.88 11.82
C ALA A 2 -0.05 -5.73 12.16
N GLN A 3 -0.93 -5.94 13.15
CA GLN A 3 -1.90 -4.92 13.54
C GLN A 3 -1.23 -3.64 14.06
N THR A 4 -0.15 -3.80 14.81
CA THR A 4 0.61 -2.65 15.33
C THR A 4 1.26 -1.88 14.18
N PHE A 5 1.88 -2.58 13.25
CA PHE A 5 2.49 -1.94 12.07
C PHE A 5 1.43 -1.23 11.23
N TYR A 6 0.29 -1.87 11.04
CA TYR A 6 -0.80 -1.27 10.27
C TYR A 6 -1.30 0.01 10.94
N ASN A 7 -1.56 -0.05 12.24
CA ASN A 7 -2.06 1.12 12.98
C ASN A 7 -1.07 2.28 12.96
N THR A 8 0.21 1.98 13.17
CA THR A 8 1.26 3.01 13.11
C THR A 8 1.36 3.59 11.71
N GLY A 9 1.35 2.71 10.70
CA GLY A 9 1.41 3.15 9.31
C GLY A 9 0.25 4.06 8.93
N MET A 10 -0.97 3.71 9.34
CA MET A 10 -2.14 4.54 9.04
C MET A 10 -2.10 5.85 9.78
N THR A 11 -1.66 5.85 11.03
CA THR A 11 -1.49 7.09 11.81
C THR A 11 -0.54 8.04 11.09
N GLU A 12 0.60 7.55 10.65
CA GLU A 12 1.58 8.36 9.94
C GLU A 12 1.08 8.78 8.57
N TYR A 13 0.32 7.91 7.90
CA TYR A 13 -0.30 8.24 6.62
C TYR A 13 -1.21 9.47 6.74
N TYR A 14 -2.06 9.50 7.77
CA TYR A 14 -2.96 10.63 7.99
C TYR A 14 -2.22 11.91 8.41
N LYS A 15 -1.02 11.78 8.96
CA LYS A 15 -0.16 12.92 9.25
C LYS A 15 0.63 13.39 8.03
N SER A 16 0.47 12.74 6.89
CA SER A 16 1.25 12.97 5.68
C SER A 16 2.74 12.61 5.84
N ASN A 17 3.06 11.78 6.81
CA ASN A 17 4.42 11.28 7.00
C ASN A 17 4.57 9.99 6.19
N TYR A 18 4.61 10.14 4.88
CA TYR A 18 4.47 9.01 3.96
C TYR A 18 5.64 8.04 3.98
N GLU A 19 6.85 8.50 4.29
CA GLU A 19 8.00 7.61 4.35
C GLU A 19 7.87 6.62 5.51
N VAL A 20 7.52 7.10 6.70
CA VAL A 20 7.30 6.25 7.86
C VAL A 20 6.05 5.39 7.65
N ALA A 21 5.01 5.97 7.06
CA ALA A 21 3.79 5.23 6.75
C ALA A 21 4.09 4.05 5.83
N ALA A 22 4.82 4.28 4.75
CA ALA A 22 5.17 3.21 3.81
C ALA A 22 5.97 2.11 4.50
N ASP A 23 6.96 2.46 5.32
CA ASP A 23 7.77 1.48 6.03
C ASP A 23 6.92 0.58 6.91
N ASN A 24 6.01 1.16 7.68
CA ASN A 24 5.16 0.38 8.59
C ASN A 24 4.11 -0.44 7.84
N LEU A 25 3.54 0.13 6.78
CA LEU A 25 2.53 -0.58 5.99
C LEU A 25 3.14 -1.75 5.21
N VAL A 26 4.37 -1.60 4.73
CA VAL A 26 5.09 -2.72 4.11
C VAL A 26 5.33 -3.83 5.12
N LYS A 27 5.76 -3.48 6.33
CA LYS A 27 5.95 -4.47 7.40
C LYS A 27 4.64 -5.17 7.75
N ALA A 28 3.55 -4.41 7.81
CA ALA A 28 2.22 -4.99 8.06
C ALA A 28 1.85 -5.98 6.96
N TYR A 29 2.07 -5.62 5.71
CA TYR A 29 1.78 -6.49 4.58
C TYR A 29 2.60 -7.78 4.63
N LYS A 30 3.87 -7.68 4.97
CA LYS A 30 4.75 -8.85 5.05
C LYS A 30 4.38 -9.79 6.20
N CYS A 31 3.82 -9.24 7.29
CA CYS A 31 3.39 -10.05 8.43
C CYS A 31 2.05 -10.73 8.17
N ASN A 32 1.13 -10.03 7.52
CA ASN A 32 -0.22 -10.52 7.29
C ASN A 32 -0.74 -9.88 6.01
N ASN A 33 -0.58 -10.59 4.91
CA ASN A 33 -0.95 -10.08 3.59
C ASN A 33 -2.41 -9.65 3.58
N SER A 34 -2.66 -8.36 3.36
CA SER A 34 -4.00 -7.83 3.24
C SER A 34 -4.04 -6.77 2.16
N ALA A 35 -5.20 -6.66 1.51
CA ALA A 35 -5.38 -5.64 0.48
C ALA A 35 -5.21 -4.23 1.05
N ASP A 36 -5.70 -3.99 2.29
CA ASP A 36 -5.59 -2.69 2.93
C ASP A 36 -4.14 -2.26 3.11
N SER A 37 -3.29 -3.15 3.62
CA SER A 37 -1.87 -2.85 3.83
C SER A 37 -1.17 -2.57 2.51
N ALA A 38 -1.41 -3.39 1.50
CA ALA A 38 -0.82 -3.18 0.18
C ALA A 38 -1.29 -1.87 -0.44
N TYR A 39 -2.59 -1.57 -0.31
CA TYR A 39 -3.17 -0.38 -0.88
C TYR A 39 -2.55 0.90 -0.29
N TYR A 40 -2.52 0.99 1.03
CA TYR A 40 -2.00 2.20 1.67
C TYR A 40 -0.48 2.31 1.57
N ALA A 41 0.24 1.19 1.50
CA ALA A 41 1.66 1.23 1.16
C ALA A 41 1.85 1.83 -0.24
N ALA A 42 1.06 1.38 -1.21
CA ALA A 42 1.12 1.92 -2.57
C ALA A 42 0.79 3.41 -2.59
N LYS A 43 -0.27 3.83 -1.89
CA LYS A 43 -0.65 5.25 -1.80
C LYS A 43 0.46 6.10 -1.21
N SER A 44 1.14 5.58 -0.19
CA SER A 44 2.27 6.28 0.44
C SER A 44 3.41 6.46 -0.55
N TYR A 45 3.72 5.43 -1.33
CA TYR A 45 4.75 5.52 -2.35
C TYR A 45 4.38 6.48 -3.48
N VAL A 46 3.10 6.53 -3.87
CA VAL A 46 2.63 7.51 -4.84
C VAL A 46 2.91 8.93 -4.34
N ALA A 47 2.59 9.19 -3.07
CA ALA A 47 2.82 10.50 -2.46
C ALA A 47 4.31 10.86 -2.42
N LEU A 48 5.17 9.84 -2.32
CA LEU A 48 6.63 10.03 -2.32
C LEU A 48 7.23 10.06 -3.72
N ALA A 49 6.41 9.98 -4.75
CA ALA A 49 6.82 9.90 -6.15
C ALA A 49 7.70 8.68 -6.44
N LYS A 50 7.55 7.62 -5.66
CA LYS A 50 8.27 6.35 -5.87
C LYS A 50 7.40 5.42 -6.69
N THR A 51 7.35 5.68 -8.00
CA THR A 51 6.45 5.00 -8.91
C THR A 51 6.67 3.49 -8.97
N ASP A 52 7.92 3.03 -8.99
CA ASP A 52 8.22 1.60 -9.07
C ASP A 52 7.71 0.85 -7.84
N ASP A 53 7.92 1.43 -6.66
CA ASP A 53 7.46 0.82 -5.41
C ASP A 53 5.93 0.84 -5.34
N ALA A 54 5.31 1.94 -5.73
CA ALA A 54 3.85 2.05 -5.76
C ALA A 54 3.25 1.00 -6.68
N LYS A 55 3.82 0.85 -7.86
CA LYS A 55 3.36 -0.13 -8.85
C LYS A 55 3.48 -1.55 -8.31
N LYS A 56 4.55 -1.86 -7.59
CA LYS A 56 4.76 -3.17 -6.98
C LYS A 56 3.62 -3.53 -6.04
N TYR A 57 3.24 -2.62 -5.14
CA TYR A 57 2.21 -2.91 -4.15
C TYR A 57 0.80 -2.88 -4.75
N TYR A 58 0.55 -2.02 -5.73
CA TYR A 58 -0.69 -2.09 -6.49
C TYR A 58 -0.81 -3.41 -7.26
N LYS A 59 0.31 -3.91 -7.77
CA LYS A 59 0.29 -5.18 -8.52
C LYS A 59 -0.09 -6.36 -7.63
N TYR A 60 0.29 -6.35 -6.35
CA TYR A 60 -0.18 -7.37 -5.42
C TYR A 60 -1.71 -7.36 -5.33
N ILE A 61 -2.32 -6.19 -5.36
CA ILE A 61 -3.79 -6.09 -5.34
C ILE A 61 -4.38 -6.65 -6.62
N VAL A 62 -3.80 -6.34 -7.76
CA VAL A 62 -4.27 -6.85 -9.05
C VAL A 62 -4.17 -8.38 -9.10
N ASP A 63 -3.08 -8.94 -8.60
CA ASP A 63 -2.81 -10.37 -8.71
C ASP A 63 -3.56 -11.18 -7.65
N ASP A 64 -3.65 -10.68 -6.43
CA ASP A 64 -4.10 -11.48 -5.28
C ASP A 64 -5.44 -11.02 -4.70
N TYR A 65 -5.88 -9.80 -4.99
CA TYR A 65 -7.07 -9.21 -4.38
C TYR A 65 -8.01 -8.60 -5.41
N SER A 66 -8.22 -9.33 -6.50
CA SER A 66 -9.00 -8.84 -7.64
C SER A 66 -10.46 -8.54 -7.31
N THR A 67 -10.98 -9.07 -6.19
CA THR A 67 -12.34 -8.81 -5.76
C THR A 67 -12.45 -7.66 -4.75
N SER A 68 -11.32 -7.05 -4.37
CA SER A 68 -11.33 -5.94 -3.42
C SER A 68 -11.82 -4.66 -4.07
N GLY A 69 -12.31 -3.73 -3.23
CA GLY A 69 -12.70 -2.41 -3.72
C GLY A 69 -11.55 -1.57 -4.27
N TYR A 70 -10.31 -1.98 -4.03
CA TYR A 70 -9.12 -1.28 -4.52
C TYR A 70 -8.65 -1.73 -5.90
N TYR A 71 -9.22 -2.81 -6.42
CA TYR A 71 -8.75 -3.44 -7.65
C TYR A 71 -8.71 -2.47 -8.83
N LYS A 72 -9.78 -1.71 -9.02
CA LYS A 72 -9.87 -0.81 -10.18
C LYS A 72 -8.78 0.25 -10.14
N GLU A 73 -8.59 0.89 -9.00
CA GLU A 73 -7.55 1.89 -8.84
C GLU A 73 -6.16 1.28 -9.04
N ALA A 74 -5.93 0.12 -8.46
CA ALA A 74 -4.65 -0.58 -8.57
C ALA A 74 -4.36 -0.96 -10.03
N SER A 75 -5.34 -1.53 -10.70
CA SER A 75 -5.20 -1.93 -12.11
C SER A 75 -4.94 -0.72 -12.98
N ASP A 76 -5.68 0.37 -12.78
CA ASP A 76 -5.49 1.59 -13.56
C ASP A 76 -4.07 2.14 -13.37
N TYR A 77 -3.57 2.16 -12.14
CA TYR A 77 -2.22 2.65 -11.87
C TYR A 77 -1.15 1.77 -12.53
N VAL A 78 -1.26 0.46 -12.37
CA VAL A 78 -0.29 -0.48 -12.95
C VAL A 78 -0.26 -0.35 -14.48
N ASN A 79 -1.41 -0.17 -15.10
CA ASN A 79 -1.50 -0.06 -16.55
C ASN A 79 -1.07 1.31 -17.09
N SER A 80 -1.08 2.35 -16.26
CA SER A 80 -0.77 3.72 -16.68
C SER A 80 0.68 4.13 -16.36
N HIS A 81 1.36 3.38 -15.56
CA HIS A 81 2.70 3.67 -15.12
C HIS A 81 3.62 2.48 -15.36
#